data_87271642aacaafdd6dc4f4c7a365fbf4
#
_entry.id   87271642aacaafdd6dc4f4c7a365fbf4
#
_cell.length_a   1.000
_cell.length_b   1.000
_cell.length_c   1.000
_cell.angle_alpha   90.00
_cell.angle_beta   90.00
_cell.angle_gamma   90.00
#
_symmetry.space_group_name_H-M   'P 1'
#
loop_
_entity.id
_entity.type
_entity.pdbx_description
1 polymer ?
#
loop_
_entity_poly.entity_id
_entity_poly.type
_entity_poly.pdbx_seq_one_letter_code
_entity_poly.pdbx_strand_id
1 'polypeptide(L)'
;MTQDLLQLISNEMKGFSKGQKRIGAFILEHYDKAAFMTAAKLGETVGVSESTVVRFAAELGFEGYPQLQKSLQDIIRNRLTTVQRMEIIDEQLSGGVDVLHRVMSSDADKIRRTQEEIDPKDFDTVIDSIIGAHRIYIPVSYTHLTLP
;
A
#
# COMPACT_ATOMS: atom_id res chain seq x y z
N MET A 1 -6.19 -4.90 3.22
CA MET A 1 -6.92 -3.90 2.37
C MET A 1 -6.06 -3.21 1.30
N THR A 2 -4.75 -3.32 1.28
CA THR A 2 -3.86 -2.52 0.40
C THR A 2 -3.64 -3.08 -1.01
N GLN A 3 -3.89 -4.36 -1.25
CA GLN A 3 -3.90 -4.94 -2.61
C GLN A 3 -5.18 -4.57 -3.38
N ASP A 4 -6.16 -4.06 -2.66
CA ASP A 4 -7.53 -3.84 -3.12
C ASP A 4 -7.70 -2.52 -3.90
N LEU A 5 -6.97 -1.44 -3.54
CA LEU A 5 -7.19 -0.11 -4.13
C LEU A 5 -6.81 -0.05 -5.62
N LEU A 6 -5.63 -0.54 -6.00
CA LEU A 6 -5.22 -0.53 -7.42
C LEU A 6 -6.11 -1.46 -8.24
N GLN A 7 -6.53 -2.57 -7.67
CA GLN A 7 -7.45 -3.50 -8.27
C GLN A 7 -8.86 -2.92 -8.37
N LEU A 8 -9.32 -2.20 -7.34
CA LEU A 8 -10.58 -1.45 -7.33
C LEU A 8 -10.59 -0.40 -8.46
N ILE A 9 -9.54 0.43 -8.57
CA ILE A 9 -9.41 1.42 -9.64
C ILE A 9 -9.48 0.73 -11.01
N SER A 10 -8.75 -0.38 -11.19
CA SER A 10 -8.74 -1.12 -12.45
C SER A 10 -10.11 -1.68 -12.83
N ASN A 11 -10.85 -2.20 -11.86
CA ASN A 11 -12.19 -2.77 -12.07
C ASN A 11 -13.22 -1.69 -12.44
N GLU A 12 -13.14 -0.53 -11.77
CA GLU A 12 -14.06 0.60 -11.97
C GLU A 12 -13.75 1.45 -13.22
N MET A 13 -12.60 1.21 -13.89
CA MET A 13 -12.16 1.98 -15.06
C MET A 13 -13.23 2.12 -16.16
N LYS A 14 -14.09 1.13 -16.33
CA LYS A 14 -15.15 1.16 -17.38
C LYS A 14 -16.23 2.18 -17.06
N GLY A 15 -16.58 2.33 -15.77
CA GLY A 15 -17.62 3.23 -15.29
C GLY A 15 -17.20 4.71 -15.20
N PHE A 16 -15.90 4.98 -15.12
CA PHE A 16 -15.38 6.31 -14.94
C PHE A 16 -15.62 7.24 -16.13
N SER A 17 -15.88 8.51 -15.85
CA SER A 17 -15.89 9.59 -16.82
C SER A 17 -14.52 9.75 -17.49
N LYS A 18 -14.44 10.46 -18.63
CA LYS A 18 -13.18 10.68 -19.36
C LYS A 18 -12.08 11.30 -18.48
N GLY A 19 -12.44 12.24 -17.59
CA GLY A 19 -11.49 12.85 -16.66
C GLY A 19 -11.01 11.87 -15.57
N GLN A 20 -11.92 11.10 -14.99
CA GLN A 20 -11.61 10.09 -13.98
C GLN A 20 -10.78 8.94 -14.53
N LYS A 21 -11.01 8.51 -15.78
CA LYS A 21 -10.16 7.53 -16.47
C LYS A 21 -8.71 7.99 -16.57
N ARG A 22 -8.48 9.28 -16.82
CA ARG A 22 -7.13 9.85 -16.87
C ARG A 22 -6.47 9.83 -15.48
N ILE A 23 -7.22 10.12 -14.42
CA ILE A 23 -6.73 10.02 -13.03
C ILE A 23 -6.41 8.56 -12.71
N GLY A 24 -7.33 7.64 -12.95
CA GLY A 24 -7.16 6.21 -12.67
C GLY A 24 -5.96 5.63 -13.43
N ALA A 25 -5.82 5.92 -14.72
CA ALA A 25 -4.69 5.48 -15.53
C ALA A 25 -3.35 5.98 -14.96
N PHE A 26 -3.27 7.27 -14.60
CA PHE A 26 -2.07 7.84 -14.01
C PHE A 26 -1.72 7.19 -12.67
N ILE A 27 -2.71 6.95 -11.80
CA ILE A 27 -2.48 6.27 -10.52
C ILE A 27 -2.01 4.83 -10.74
N LEU A 28 -2.59 4.09 -11.65
CA LEU A 28 -2.18 2.70 -11.93
C LEU A 28 -0.74 2.62 -12.45
N GLU A 29 -0.30 3.60 -13.24
CA GLU A 29 1.04 3.64 -13.82
C GLU A 29 2.07 4.28 -12.88
N HIS A 30 1.68 5.28 -12.07
CA HIS A 30 2.56 6.11 -11.26
C HIS A 30 2.04 6.31 -9.83
N TYR A 31 1.57 5.22 -9.18
CA TYR A 31 1.02 5.32 -7.82
C TYR A 31 2.04 5.86 -6.80
N ASP A 32 3.33 5.60 -7.02
CA ASP A 32 4.44 6.11 -6.24
C ASP A 32 4.49 7.65 -6.24
N LYS A 33 4.31 8.27 -7.40
CA LYS A 33 4.25 9.73 -7.55
C LYS A 33 2.91 10.29 -7.06
N ALA A 34 1.80 9.65 -7.42
CA ALA A 34 0.46 10.08 -7.04
C ALA A 34 0.27 10.17 -5.51
N ALA A 35 0.89 9.26 -4.74
CA ALA A 35 0.83 9.22 -3.29
C ALA A 35 1.37 10.49 -2.60
N PHE A 36 2.22 11.26 -3.28
CA PHE A 36 2.81 12.50 -2.73
C PHE A 36 2.29 13.77 -3.40
N MET A 37 1.39 13.65 -4.39
CA MET A 37 0.79 14.80 -5.06
C MET A 37 -0.44 15.31 -4.29
N THR A 38 -0.62 16.63 -4.23
CA THR A 38 -1.89 17.22 -3.82
C THR A 38 -2.96 17.00 -4.88
N ALA A 39 -4.25 17.12 -4.53
CA ALA A 39 -5.35 17.01 -5.49
C ALA A 39 -5.21 18.00 -6.66
N ALA A 40 -4.80 19.24 -6.36
CA ALA A 40 -4.52 20.27 -7.35
C ALA A 40 -3.37 19.85 -8.29
N LYS A 41 -2.26 19.34 -7.74
CA LYS A 41 -1.10 18.92 -8.53
C LYS A 41 -1.39 17.69 -9.40
N LEU A 42 -2.12 16.71 -8.87
CA LEU A 42 -2.57 15.56 -9.64
C LEU A 42 -3.50 16.01 -10.77
N GLY A 43 -4.47 16.90 -10.49
CA GLY A 43 -5.37 17.45 -11.49
C GLY A 43 -4.63 18.16 -12.61
N GLU A 44 -3.67 19.03 -12.28
CA GLU A 44 -2.80 19.69 -13.24
C GLU A 44 -2.03 18.69 -14.12
N THR A 45 -1.43 17.67 -13.49
CA THR A 45 -0.62 16.67 -14.18
C THR A 45 -1.42 15.88 -15.20
N VAL A 46 -2.66 15.50 -14.88
CA VAL A 46 -3.52 14.70 -15.77
C VAL A 46 -4.49 15.56 -16.60
N GLY A 47 -4.45 16.89 -16.43
CA GLY A 47 -5.26 17.87 -17.17
C GLY A 47 -6.74 17.78 -16.83
N VAL A 48 -7.07 17.75 -15.53
CA VAL A 48 -8.43 17.85 -14.99
C VAL A 48 -8.47 18.84 -13.83
N SER A 49 -9.66 19.28 -13.42
CA SER A 49 -9.81 20.16 -12.25
C SER A 49 -9.57 19.40 -10.94
N GLU A 50 -9.13 20.09 -9.90
CA GLU A 50 -9.01 19.56 -8.54
C GLU A 50 -10.33 18.94 -8.05
N SER A 51 -11.46 19.59 -8.33
CA SER A 51 -12.78 19.06 -7.97
C SER A 51 -13.09 17.71 -8.65
N THR A 52 -12.51 17.43 -9.81
CA THR A 52 -12.63 16.12 -10.47
C THR A 52 -11.82 15.06 -9.73
N VAL A 53 -10.64 15.43 -9.19
CA VAL A 53 -9.82 14.53 -8.37
C VAL A 53 -10.53 14.20 -7.05
N VAL A 54 -11.12 15.20 -6.40
CA VAL A 54 -11.89 14.97 -5.15
C VAL A 54 -13.10 14.06 -5.40
N ARG A 55 -13.84 14.29 -6.49
CA ARG A 55 -14.98 13.42 -6.87
C ARG A 55 -14.53 12.00 -7.23
N PHE A 56 -13.38 11.84 -7.87
CA PHE A 56 -12.81 10.52 -8.13
C PHE A 56 -12.54 9.74 -6.84
N ALA A 57 -11.99 10.39 -5.80
CA ALA A 57 -11.78 9.75 -4.50
C ALA A 57 -13.13 9.35 -3.85
N ALA A 58 -14.14 10.22 -3.92
CA ALA A 58 -15.45 9.92 -3.38
C ALA A 58 -16.15 8.75 -4.10
N GLU A 59 -15.98 8.63 -5.40
CA GLU A 59 -16.55 7.54 -6.20
C GLU A 59 -15.93 6.17 -5.87
N LEU A 60 -14.65 6.17 -5.45
CA LEU A 60 -13.97 4.99 -4.91
C LEU A 60 -14.31 4.68 -3.44
N GLY A 61 -15.23 5.44 -2.83
CA GLY A 61 -15.71 5.24 -1.46
C GLY A 61 -14.85 5.92 -0.38
N PHE A 62 -13.94 6.82 -0.74
CA PHE A 62 -13.18 7.61 0.22
C PHE A 62 -13.92 8.90 0.60
N GLU A 63 -13.75 9.36 1.83
CA GLU A 63 -14.32 10.63 2.31
C GLU A 63 -13.75 11.86 1.58
N GLY A 64 -12.61 11.69 0.88
CA GLY A 64 -11.96 12.71 0.08
C GLY A 64 -10.58 12.29 -0.38
N TYR A 65 -9.93 13.18 -1.14
CA TYR A 65 -8.60 12.92 -1.68
C TYR A 65 -7.50 12.63 -0.63
N PRO A 66 -7.47 13.27 0.55
CA PRO A 66 -6.47 12.95 1.57
C PRO A 66 -6.51 11.50 2.04
N GLN A 67 -7.70 10.90 2.14
CA GLN A 67 -7.84 9.50 2.53
C GLN A 67 -7.38 8.55 1.42
N LEU A 68 -7.72 8.85 0.15
CA LEU A 68 -7.18 8.13 -1.01
C LEU A 68 -5.65 8.21 -1.06
N GLN A 69 -5.09 9.40 -0.87
CA GLN A 69 -3.65 9.64 -0.84
C GLN A 69 -2.96 8.81 0.25
N LYS A 70 -3.52 8.79 1.45
CA LYS A 70 -3.01 7.95 2.55
C LYS A 70 -2.99 6.47 2.18
N SER A 71 -4.05 5.97 1.55
CA SER A 71 -4.11 4.58 1.07
C SER A 71 -3.05 4.27 0.02
N LEU A 72 -2.74 5.22 -0.89
CA LEU A 72 -1.62 5.08 -1.83
C LEU A 72 -0.26 5.04 -1.12
N GLN A 73 -0.06 5.89 -0.10
CA GLN A 73 1.16 5.88 0.72
C GLN A 73 1.32 4.56 1.48
N ASP A 74 0.24 3.98 1.96
CA ASP A 74 0.25 2.68 2.64
C ASP A 74 0.64 1.54 1.67
N ILE A 75 0.22 1.60 0.40
CA ILE A 75 0.68 0.66 -0.63
C ILE A 75 2.20 0.74 -0.81
N ILE A 76 2.75 1.96 -0.90
CA ILE A 76 4.19 2.17 -1.03
C ILE A 76 4.92 1.61 0.19
N ARG A 77 4.45 1.96 1.40
CA ARG A 77 5.03 1.46 2.65
C ARG A 77 5.08 -0.06 2.71
N ASN A 78 4.06 -0.73 2.21
CA ASN A 78 3.99 -2.20 2.24
C ASN A 78 4.82 -2.87 1.13
N ARG A 79 5.09 -2.17 0.03
CA ARG A 79 5.89 -2.67 -1.09
C ARG A 79 7.38 -2.33 -1.00
N LEU A 80 7.74 -1.34 -0.21
CA LEU A 80 9.15 -0.97 -0.01
C LEU A 80 9.90 -2.06 0.75
N THR A 81 11.06 -2.43 0.26
CA THR A 81 12.02 -3.24 1.01
C THR A 81 12.47 -2.48 2.26
N THR A 82 12.99 -3.19 3.26
CA THR A 82 13.46 -2.58 4.52
C THR A 82 14.49 -1.46 4.27
N VAL A 83 15.32 -1.61 3.24
CA VAL A 83 16.33 -0.61 2.85
C VAL A 83 15.68 0.65 2.28
N GLN A 84 14.74 0.52 1.35
CA GLN A 84 14.02 1.65 0.75
C GLN A 84 13.15 2.40 1.77
N ARG A 85 12.61 1.69 2.78
CA ARG A 85 11.93 2.33 3.93
C ARG A 85 12.88 3.18 4.76
N MET A 86 14.13 2.73 4.94
CA MET A 86 15.15 3.49 5.65
C MET A 86 15.54 4.77 4.91
N GLU A 87 15.70 4.74 3.59
CA GLU A 87 16.04 5.93 2.78
C GLU A 87 14.98 7.03 2.86
N ILE A 88 13.68 6.66 2.78
CA ILE A 88 12.58 7.63 2.91
C ILE A 88 12.48 8.19 4.34
N ILE A 89 12.83 7.38 5.33
CA ILE A 89 12.86 7.80 6.73
C ILE A 89 14.02 8.78 6.98
N ASP A 90 15.15 8.58 6.33
CA ASP A 90 16.35 9.43 6.48
C ASP A 90 16.14 10.83 5.86
N GLU A 91 15.49 10.93 4.71
CA GLU A 91 15.11 12.22 4.10
C GLU A 91 14.10 13.04 4.94
N GLN A 92 13.25 12.40 5.73
CA GLN A 92 12.29 13.05 6.63
C GLN A 92 12.86 13.34 8.03
N LEU A 93 14.06 12.88 8.33
CA LEU A 93 14.67 12.86 9.67
C LEU A 93 15.95 13.71 9.79
N SER A 94 15.93 14.93 9.33
CA SER A 94 16.97 15.93 9.68
C SER A 94 16.99 16.30 11.19
N GLY A 95 16.47 15.47 12.05
CA GLY A 95 16.45 15.68 13.50
C GLY A 95 16.56 14.37 14.25
N GLY A 96 17.78 13.93 14.51
CA GLY A 96 18.31 13.03 15.54
C GLY A 96 17.38 12.14 16.37
N VAL A 97 16.32 11.59 15.82
CA VAL A 97 15.42 10.68 16.54
C VAL A 97 15.94 9.26 16.39
N ASP A 98 16.01 8.57 17.50
CA ASP A 98 16.48 7.19 17.65
C ASP A 98 15.81 6.24 16.64
N VAL A 99 16.52 5.95 15.53
CA VAL A 99 16.10 5.03 14.46
C VAL A 99 15.77 3.65 15.03
N LEU A 100 16.51 3.20 16.04
CA LEU A 100 16.28 1.92 16.71
C LEU A 100 14.88 1.89 17.35
N HIS A 101 14.53 2.94 18.09
CA HIS A 101 13.22 3.02 18.76
C HIS A 101 12.06 3.00 17.78
N ARG A 102 12.22 3.64 16.61
CA ARG A 102 11.20 3.63 15.54
C ARG A 102 11.04 2.27 14.88
N VAL A 103 12.15 1.62 14.55
CA VAL A 103 12.12 0.28 13.96
C VAL A 103 11.44 -0.69 14.92
N MET A 104 11.85 -0.68 16.19
CA MET A 104 11.27 -1.55 17.21
C MET A 104 9.79 -1.27 17.44
N SER A 105 9.37 -0.01 17.48
CA SER A 105 7.96 0.36 17.62
C SER A 105 7.14 -0.08 16.40
N SER A 106 7.66 0.14 15.19
CA SER A 106 7.00 -0.30 13.95
C SER A 106 6.83 -1.82 13.90
N ASP A 107 7.81 -2.57 14.35
CA ASP A 107 7.73 -4.03 14.36
C ASP A 107 6.78 -4.54 15.47
N ALA A 108 6.78 -3.90 16.64
CA ALA A 108 5.80 -4.18 17.70
C ALA A 108 4.36 -3.93 17.23
N ASP A 109 4.12 -2.83 16.49
CA ASP A 109 2.79 -2.53 15.94
C ASP A 109 2.35 -3.55 14.87
N LYS A 110 3.27 -4.04 14.04
CA LYS A 110 2.97 -5.10 13.07
C LYS A 110 2.61 -6.41 13.75
N ILE A 111 3.36 -6.79 14.79
CA ILE A 111 3.08 -8.00 15.57
C ILE A 111 1.70 -7.89 16.23
N ARG A 112 1.39 -6.74 16.84
CA ARG A 112 0.09 -6.50 17.48
C ARG A 112 -1.04 -6.58 16.46
N ARG A 113 -0.88 -5.93 15.30
CA ARG A 113 -1.86 -5.99 14.21
C ARG A 113 -2.07 -7.42 13.71
N THR A 114 -1.02 -8.20 13.53
CA THR A 114 -1.12 -9.61 13.16
C THR A 114 -1.91 -10.40 14.21
N GLN A 115 -1.65 -10.17 15.49
CA GLN A 115 -2.40 -10.79 16.60
C GLN A 115 -3.89 -10.46 16.55
N GLU A 116 -4.25 -9.21 16.23
CA GLU A 116 -5.64 -8.74 16.14
C GLU A 116 -6.36 -9.26 14.88
N GLU A 117 -5.64 -9.48 13.79
CA GLU A 117 -6.19 -9.90 12.49
C GLU A 117 -6.31 -11.42 12.35
N ILE A 118 -5.58 -12.21 13.12
CA ILE A 118 -5.64 -13.68 13.08
C ILE A 118 -6.89 -14.18 13.80
N ASP A 119 -7.79 -14.87 13.07
CA ASP A 119 -8.87 -15.63 13.70
C ASP A 119 -8.27 -16.95 14.27
N PRO A 120 -8.44 -17.20 15.60
CA PRO A 120 -7.96 -18.42 16.23
C PRO A 120 -8.48 -19.72 15.54
N LYS A 121 -9.71 -19.69 15.01
CA LYS A 121 -10.29 -20.84 14.30
C LYS A 121 -9.61 -21.13 12.97
N ASP A 122 -9.26 -20.07 12.23
CA ASP A 122 -8.52 -20.20 10.98
C ASP A 122 -7.12 -20.72 11.26
N PHE A 123 -6.48 -20.24 12.34
CA PHE A 123 -5.17 -20.72 12.77
C PHE A 123 -5.21 -22.23 13.12
N ASP A 124 -6.17 -22.67 13.92
CA ASP A 124 -6.34 -24.09 14.25
C ASP A 124 -6.60 -24.94 13.00
N THR A 125 -7.42 -24.47 12.07
CA THR A 125 -7.69 -25.13 10.79
C THR A 125 -6.42 -25.33 9.96
N VAL A 126 -5.54 -24.33 9.92
CA VAL A 126 -4.24 -24.40 9.24
C VAL A 126 -3.33 -25.44 9.92
N ILE A 127 -3.26 -25.43 11.25
CA ILE A 127 -2.47 -26.40 12.03
C ILE A 127 -2.96 -27.83 11.74
N ASP A 128 -4.25 -28.09 11.81
CA ASP A 128 -4.83 -29.40 11.53
C ASP A 128 -4.54 -29.86 10.10
N SER A 129 -4.61 -28.95 9.14
CA SER A 129 -4.30 -29.22 7.74
C SER A 129 -2.82 -29.62 7.55
N ILE A 130 -1.90 -28.96 8.26
CA ILE A 130 -0.46 -29.26 8.22
C ILE A 130 -0.19 -30.63 8.86
N ILE A 131 -0.78 -30.90 10.04
CA ILE A 131 -0.58 -32.15 10.76
C ILE A 131 -1.18 -33.31 9.98
N GLY A 132 -2.33 -33.11 9.33
CA GLY A 132 -3.03 -34.15 8.54
C GLY A 132 -2.43 -34.41 7.15
N ALA A 133 -1.52 -33.58 6.68
CA ALA A 133 -0.98 -33.64 5.33
C ALA A 133 0.05 -34.78 5.17
N HIS A 134 -0.14 -35.67 4.21
CA HIS A 134 0.85 -36.69 3.82
C HIS A 134 2.14 -36.10 3.20
N ARG A 135 2.05 -34.92 2.59
CA ARG A 135 3.18 -34.19 1.98
C ARG A 135 2.91 -32.68 2.04
N ILE A 136 3.93 -31.93 2.39
CA ILE A 136 3.90 -30.46 2.41
C ILE A 136 4.88 -29.95 1.36
N TYR A 137 4.41 -29.07 0.45
CA TYR A 137 5.21 -28.43 -0.57
C TYR A 137 5.41 -26.95 -0.19
N ILE A 138 6.66 -26.55 0.02
CA ILE A 138 7.03 -25.17 0.34
C ILE A 138 7.73 -24.58 -0.88
N PRO A 139 7.04 -23.79 -1.73
CA PRO A 139 7.70 -23.10 -2.82
C PRO A 139 8.59 -22.00 -2.24
N VAL A 140 9.89 -22.05 -2.53
CA VAL A 140 10.86 -21.05 -2.10
C VAL A 140 11.41 -20.36 -3.35
N SER A 141 11.24 -19.03 -3.46
CA SER A 141 11.95 -18.27 -4.47
C SER A 141 13.27 -17.78 -3.87
N TYR A 142 14.39 -18.27 -4.40
CA TYR A 142 15.70 -17.80 -4.02
C TYR A 142 16.00 -16.48 -4.72
N THR A 143 16.06 -15.40 -3.97
CA THR A 143 16.82 -14.23 -4.38
C THR A 143 18.26 -14.46 -3.91
N HIS A 144 19.17 -14.77 -4.82
CA HIS A 144 20.59 -14.77 -4.53
C HIS A 144 21.04 -13.33 -4.26
N LEU A 145 21.11 -12.97 -2.99
CA LEU A 145 21.91 -11.83 -2.54
C LEU A 145 23.35 -12.32 -2.50
N THR A 146 24.07 -12.20 -3.63
CA THR A 146 25.52 -12.19 -3.60
C THR A 146 25.94 -10.84 -3.04
N LEU A 147 26.24 -10.79 -1.75
CA LEU A 147 26.99 -9.68 -1.19
C LEU A 147 28.44 -9.79 -1.73
N PRO A 148 29.02 -8.68 -2.21
CA PRO A 148 30.43 -8.65 -2.63
C PRO A 148 31.36 -8.87 -1.45
#